data_6624b1e48f8d0fbdc332e91bc0069876
#
_entry.id   6624b1e48f8d0fbdc332e91bc0069876
#
_cell.length_a   1.000
_cell.length_b   1.000
_cell.length_c   1.000
_cell.angle_alpha   90.00
_cell.angle_beta   90.00
_cell.angle_gamma   90.00
#
_symmetry.space_group_name_H-M   'P 1'
#
loop_
_entity.id
_entity.type
_entity.pdbx_description
1 polymer ?
#
loop_
_entity_poly.entity_id
_entity_poly.type
_entity_poly.pdbx_seq_one_letter_code
_entity_poly.pdbx_strand_id
1 'polypeptide(L)'
;RKDNNGQSWFIDLLNLANNTLNEIVMQSTDNDYYLEHTIYHEYNWRGQTFLDYRNDINNSDKLIIYGHNSNYYNLPFKVLENYYNKSYYDENKYLYLQTDLNKYKYEIFSVYVEVSDWNYYNKMKL
;
A
#
# COMPACT_ATOMS: atom_id res chain seq x y z
N ARG A 1 4.26 -2.75 17.61
CA ARG A 1 3.42 -2.56 16.45
C ARG A 1 2.22 -3.46 16.37
N LYS A 2 2.18 -4.52 17.13
CA LYS A 2 1.03 -5.40 17.19
C LYS A 2 0.44 -5.34 18.59
N ASP A 3 -0.89 -5.30 18.64
CA ASP A 3 -1.59 -5.37 19.89
C ASP A 3 -1.59 -6.80 20.47
N ASN A 4 -2.26 -7.00 21.60
CA ASN A 4 -2.31 -8.30 22.26
C ASN A 4 -3.03 -9.38 21.44
N ASN A 5 -3.78 -8.98 20.40
CA ASN A 5 -4.47 -9.89 19.49
C ASN A 5 -3.67 -10.15 18.22
N GLY A 6 -2.46 -9.61 18.11
CA GLY A 6 -1.64 -9.75 16.92
C GLY A 6 -2.00 -8.78 15.81
N GLN A 7 -2.93 -7.85 16.03
CA GLN A 7 -3.29 -6.84 15.04
C GLN A 7 -2.28 -5.70 15.05
N SER A 8 -1.85 -5.30 13.89
CA SER A 8 -1.03 -4.10 13.78
C SER A 8 -1.87 -2.87 14.07
N TRP A 9 -1.29 -1.94 14.80
CA TRP A 9 -1.93 -0.68 15.09
C TRP A 9 -1.04 0.50 14.75
N PHE A 10 0.15 0.26 14.25
CA PHE A 10 0.89 1.27 13.56
C PHE A 10 1.87 0.78 12.67
N ILE A 11 2.19 1.60 11.76
CA ILE A 11 2.64 1.75 11.01
C ILE A 11 3.61 2.40 10.33
N ASP A 12 3.58 2.47 9.16
CA ASP A 12 4.51 3.03 8.20
C ASP A 12 3.75 4.07 7.40
N LEU A 13 4.45 5.06 6.88
CA LEU A 13 3.85 6.05 5.99
C LEU A 13 4.29 5.77 4.57
N LEU A 14 3.31 5.70 3.67
CA LEU A 14 3.51 5.58 2.24
C LEU A 14 3.12 6.89 1.59
N ASN A 15 4.03 7.52 0.83
CA ASN A 15 3.68 8.75 0.14
C ASN A 15 4.40 8.94 -1.18
N LEU A 16 3.71 9.61 -2.12
CA LEU A 16 4.33 10.15 -3.31
C LEU A 16 5.00 11.49 -2.98
N ALA A 17 6.05 11.82 -3.73
CA ALA A 17 6.82 13.04 -3.49
C ALA A 17 5.97 14.32 -3.58
N ASN A 18 4.90 14.30 -4.39
CA ASN A 18 3.98 15.44 -4.54
C ASN A 18 2.87 15.49 -3.48
N ASN A 19 2.91 14.58 -2.49
CA ASN A 19 1.91 14.45 -1.41
C ASN A 19 0.47 14.15 -1.85
N THR A 20 0.26 13.71 -3.07
CA THR A 20 -1.07 13.30 -3.54
C THR A 20 -1.47 11.92 -3.04
N LEU A 21 -0.53 11.14 -2.61
CA LEU A 21 -0.73 9.92 -1.85
C LEU A 21 0.02 10.06 -0.54
N ASN A 22 -0.68 9.90 0.58
CA ASN A 22 -0.09 9.99 1.90
C ASN A 22 -0.89 9.09 2.84
N GLU A 23 -0.44 7.84 3.00
CA GLU A 23 -1.21 6.80 3.65
C GLU A 23 -0.46 6.15 4.79
N ILE A 24 -1.19 5.90 5.87
CA ILE A 24 -0.73 5.04 6.95
C ILE A 24 -0.88 3.60 6.49
N VAL A 25 0.19 2.82 6.60
CA VAL A 25 0.20 1.42 6.20
C VAL A 25 0.10 0.55 7.45
N MET A 26 -0.92 -0.27 7.52
CA MET A 26 -1.17 -1.21 8.60
C MET A 26 -0.71 -2.61 8.20
N GLN A 27 -0.71 -3.54 9.14
CA GLN A 27 -0.49 -4.95 8.84
C GLN A 27 -1.29 -5.80 9.84
N SER A 28 -1.96 -6.80 9.33
CA SER A 28 -2.72 -7.77 10.13
C SER A 28 -2.05 -9.14 10.06
N THR A 29 -2.71 -10.13 10.65
CA THR A 29 -2.31 -11.54 10.54
C THR A 29 -2.89 -12.20 9.29
N ASP A 30 -3.68 -11.48 8.51
CA ASP A 30 -4.24 -11.91 7.23
C ASP A 30 -4.31 -10.73 6.26
N ASN A 31 -4.79 -10.97 5.04
CA ASN A 31 -4.99 -9.93 4.04
C ASN A 31 -6.46 -9.51 3.89
N ASP A 32 -7.31 -9.82 4.86
CA ASP A 32 -8.74 -9.55 4.77
C ASP A 32 -9.18 -8.45 5.73
N TYR A 33 -8.57 -8.38 6.90
CA TYR A 33 -9.04 -7.50 7.96
C TYR A 33 -9.13 -6.04 7.53
N TYR A 34 -8.05 -5.49 6.97
CA TYR A 34 -8.00 -4.09 6.57
C TYR A 34 -8.67 -3.79 5.23
N LEU A 35 -9.23 -4.80 4.56
CA LEU A 35 -10.13 -4.54 3.45
C LEU A 35 -11.38 -3.78 3.90
N GLU A 36 -11.81 -4.01 5.15
CA GLU A 36 -13.07 -3.49 5.68
C GLU A 36 -12.94 -2.88 7.08
N HIS A 37 -11.72 -2.61 7.55
CA HIS A 37 -11.49 -2.02 8.86
C HIS A 37 -10.48 -0.89 8.78
N THR A 38 -10.66 0.10 9.66
CA THR A 38 -9.78 1.27 9.76
C THR A 38 -8.64 1.04 10.76
N ILE A 39 -7.76 2.02 10.86
CA ILE A 39 -6.70 2.05 11.87
C ILE A 39 -7.25 1.98 13.31
N TYR A 40 -8.52 2.32 13.50
CA TYR A 40 -9.19 2.28 14.81
C TYR A 40 -9.88 0.94 15.08
N HIS A 41 -9.67 -0.06 14.20
CA HIS A 41 -10.30 -1.38 14.27
C HIS A 41 -11.83 -1.33 14.15
N GLU A 42 -12.35 -0.31 13.49
CA GLU A 42 -13.77 -0.17 13.22
C GLU A 42 -14.08 -0.62 11.79
N TYR A 43 -15.23 -1.26 11.62
CA TYR A 43 -15.71 -1.62 10.28
C TYR A 43 -15.92 -0.38 9.44
N ASN A 44 -15.35 -0.40 8.24
CA ASN A 44 -15.56 0.62 7.21
C ASN A 44 -15.22 0.00 5.85
N TRP A 45 -16.15 0.06 4.92
CA TRP A 45 -15.96 -0.54 3.59
C TRP A 45 -14.79 0.06 2.81
N ARG A 46 -14.36 1.26 3.16
CA ARG A 46 -13.19 1.89 2.54
C ARG A 46 -11.89 1.24 2.96
N GLY A 47 -11.90 0.56 4.09
CA GLY A 47 -10.74 -0.13 4.62
C GLY A 47 -9.57 0.80 4.93
N GLN A 48 -8.39 0.22 4.88
CA GLN A 48 -7.13 0.88 5.18
C GLN A 48 -6.05 0.33 4.23
N THR A 49 -5.10 1.14 3.85
CA THR A 49 -3.89 0.67 3.15
C THR A 49 -3.12 -0.27 4.08
N PHE A 50 -2.70 -1.41 3.57
CA PHE A 50 -2.03 -2.40 4.40
C PHE A 50 -0.96 -3.19 3.67
N LEU A 51 0.02 -3.65 4.44
CA LEU A 51 1.09 -4.53 3.99
C LEU A 51 0.62 -5.98 4.01
N ASP A 52 1.01 -6.75 3.02
CA ASP A 52 0.74 -8.20 2.98
C ASP A 52 1.21 -8.86 4.28
N TYR A 53 0.37 -9.72 4.86
CA TYR A 53 0.64 -10.32 6.16
C TYR A 53 1.91 -11.17 6.18
N ARG A 54 2.35 -11.63 5.01
CA ARG A 54 3.55 -12.47 4.86
C ARG A 54 4.84 -11.66 4.80
N ASN A 55 4.73 -10.34 4.65
CA ASN A 55 5.90 -9.48 4.57
C ASN A 55 6.43 -9.10 5.95
N ASP A 56 7.74 -9.07 6.05
CA ASP A 56 8.46 -8.40 7.13
C ASP A 56 8.97 -7.06 6.60
N ILE A 57 8.48 -5.97 7.16
CA ILE A 57 8.78 -4.62 6.67
C ILE A 57 10.28 -4.31 6.65
N ASN A 58 11.05 -4.95 7.49
CA ASN A 58 12.47 -4.68 7.64
C ASN A 58 13.37 -5.68 6.90
N ASN A 59 12.86 -6.87 6.59
CA ASN A 59 13.70 -7.96 6.09
C ASN A 59 13.25 -8.55 4.74
N SER A 60 12.00 -8.32 4.32
CA SER A 60 11.54 -8.83 3.04
C SER A 60 12.15 -8.06 1.88
N ASP A 61 12.66 -8.78 0.89
CA ASP A 61 13.23 -8.17 -0.32
C ASP A 61 12.15 -7.54 -1.20
N LYS A 62 10.93 -8.04 -1.11
CA LYS A 62 9.77 -7.54 -1.85
C LYS A 62 8.63 -7.27 -0.88
N LEU A 63 8.05 -6.09 -0.99
CA LEU A 63 6.90 -5.69 -0.18
C LEU A 63 5.69 -5.55 -1.10
N ILE A 64 4.55 -6.04 -0.64
CA ILE A 64 3.26 -5.87 -1.32
C ILE A 64 2.35 -5.04 -0.42
N ILE A 65 1.92 -3.89 -0.93
CA ILE A 65 1.04 -2.99 -0.22
C ILE A 65 -0.27 -2.89 -1.00
N TYR A 66 -1.37 -3.10 -0.30
CA TYR A 66 -2.71 -3.05 -0.86
C TYR A 66 -3.41 -1.76 -0.47
N GLY A 67 -4.19 -1.24 -1.39
CA GLY A 67 -5.03 -0.08 -1.13
C GLY A 67 -6.23 -0.09 -2.07
N HIS A 68 -7.34 0.47 -1.59
CA HIS A 68 -8.56 0.53 -2.38
C HIS A 68 -8.49 1.57 -3.49
N ASN A 69 -9.14 1.25 -4.60
CA ASN A 69 -9.42 2.16 -5.69
C ASN A 69 -10.86 1.96 -6.16
N SER A 70 -11.45 2.99 -6.76
CA SER A 70 -12.81 2.93 -7.29
C SER A 70 -12.97 3.93 -8.43
N ASN A 71 -13.81 3.61 -9.39
CA ASN A 71 -14.21 4.55 -10.45
C ASN A 71 -15.14 5.65 -9.93
N TYR A 72 -15.77 5.45 -8.78
CA TYR A 72 -16.84 6.31 -8.28
C TYR A 72 -16.43 7.12 -7.06
N TYR A 73 -15.43 6.69 -6.32
CA TYR A 73 -15.04 7.30 -5.06
C TYR A 73 -13.57 7.68 -5.06
N ASN A 74 -13.26 8.76 -4.37
CA ASN A 74 -11.87 9.19 -4.20
C ASN A 74 -11.21 8.36 -3.09
N LEU A 75 -10.70 7.20 -3.46
CA LEU A 75 -9.98 6.32 -2.56
C LEU A 75 -8.45 6.50 -2.73
N PRO A 76 -7.65 6.06 -1.75
CA PRO A 76 -6.23 6.40 -1.70
C PRO A 76 -5.45 6.10 -2.97
N PHE A 77 -5.66 4.95 -3.57
CA PHE A 77 -4.88 4.53 -4.74
C PHE A 77 -5.45 5.01 -6.09
N LYS A 78 -6.53 5.81 -6.05
CA LYS A 78 -7.07 6.39 -7.29
C LYS A 78 -6.05 7.29 -8.00
N VAL A 79 -5.20 7.95 -7.25
CA VAL A 79 -4.16 8.82 -7.80
C VAL A 79 -3.20 8.07 -8.73
N LEU A 80 -3.04 6.76 -8.56
CA LEU A 80 -2.18 5.95 -9.39
C LEU A 80 -2.66 5.87 -10.84
N GLU A 81 -3.94 6.15 -11.12
CA GLU A 81 -4.46 6.23 -12.48
C GLU A 81 -3.81 7.36 -13.28
N ASN A 82 -3.30 8.40 -12.61
CA ASN A 82 -2.61 9.49 -13.27
C ASN A 82 -1.34 9.04 -13.99
N TYR A 83 -0.77 7.90 -13.59
CA TYR A 83 0.43 7.34 -14.22
C TYR A 83 0.21 6.79 -15.62
N TYR A 84 -1.02 6.73 -16.10
CA TYR A 84 -1.28 6.50 -17.53
C TYR A 84 -0.79 7.68 -18.38
N ASN A 85 -0.62 8.84 -17.79
CA ASN A 85 -0.09 10.01 -18.46
C ASN A 85 1.43 10.05 -18.23
N LYS A 86 2.19 9.98 -19.33
CA LYS A 86 3.65 9.95 -19.27
C LYS A 86 4.24 11.20 -18.62
N SER A 87 3.66 12.36 -18.84
CA SER A 87 4.15 13.60 -18.23
C SER A 87 3.98 13.57 -16.71
N TYR A 88 2.90 13.00 -16.22
CA TYR A 88 2.73 12.81 -14.78
C TYR A 88 3.79 11.87 -14.22
N TYR A 89 4.05 10.76 -14.90
CA TYR A 89 5.12 9.85 -14.49
C TYR A 89 6.48 10.55 -14.47
N ASP A 90 6.81 11.31 -15.51
CA ASP A 90 8.11 11.98 -15.61
C ASP A 90 8.34 12.97 -14.46
N GLU A 91 7.28 13.57 -13.95
CA GLU A 91 7.34 14.54 -12.85
C GLU A 91 7.21 13.90 -11.47
N ASN A 92 6.75 12.64 -11.37
CA ASN A 92 6.40 12.00 -10.11
C ASN A 92 6.94 10.57 -10.03
N LYS A 93 8.23 10.41 -10.22
CA LYS A 93 8.86 9.09 -10.33
C LYS A 93 9.05 8.35 -9.01
N TYR A 94 8.96 9.04 -7.89
CA TYR A 94 9.42 8.49 -6.62
C TYR A 94 8.29 8.30 -5.63
N LEU A 95 8.38 7.18 -4.93
CA LEU A 95 7.51 6.80 -3.84
C LEU A 95 8.37 6.63 -2.60
N TYR A 96 7.86 7.07 -1.45
CA TYR A 96 8.56 6.95 -0.19
C TYR A 96 7.80 6.05 0.77
N LEU A 97 8.54 5.22 1.48
CA LEU A 97 8.03 4.41 2.58
C LEU A 97 8.86 4.71 3.81
N GLN A 98 8.20 5.21 4.83
CA GLN A 98 8.86 5.49 6.11
C GLN A 98 8.41 4.48 7.15
N THR A 99 9.40 3.80 7.73
CA THR A 99 9.19 2.87 8.83
C THR A 99 9.71 3.50 10.13
N ASP A 100 9.64 2.75 11.23
CA ASP A 100 10.22 3.19 12.50
C ASP A 100 11.75 3.28 12.46
N LEU A 101 12.39 2.53 11.57
CA LEU A 101 13.85 2.47 11.48
C LEU A 101 14.43 3.27 10.33
N ASN A 102 13.73 3.36 9.21
CA ASN A 102 14.27 3.88 7.96
C ASN A 102 13.23 4.63 7.13
N LYS A 103 13.75 5.44 6.22
CA LYS A 103 12.96 6.03 5.15
C LYS A 103 13.53 5.52 3.82
N TYR A 104 12.69 4.83 3.06
CA TYR A 104 13.05 4.26 1.77
C TYR A 104 12.52 5.09 0.63
N LYS A 105 13.32 5.22 -0.42
CA LYS A 105 12.93 5.88 -1.66
C LYS A 105 12.89 4.84 -2.78
N TYR A 106 11.75 4.72 -3.43
CA TYR A 106 11.55 3.79 -4.53
C TYR A 106 11.31 4.56 -5.82
N GLU A 107 11.94 4.13 -6.89
CA GLU A 107 11.64 4.64 -8.22
C GLU A 107 10.53 3.78 -8.84
N ILE A 108 9.47 4.43 -9.30
CA ILE A 108 8.39 3.75 -9.99
C ILE A 108 8.86 3.42 -11.41
N PHE A 109 8.86 2.14 -11.76
CA PHE A 109 9.28 1.72 -13.10
C PHE A 109 8.13 1.14 -13.93
N SER A 110 7.01 0.82 -13.33
CA SER A 110 5.87 0.26 -14.05
C SER A 110 4.57 0.52 -13.31
N VAL A 111 3.54 0.93 -14.02
CA VAL A 111 2.16 1.00 -13.53
C VAL A 111 1.25 0.44 -14.62
N TYR A 112 0.43 -0.55 -14.28
CA TYR A 112 -0.43 -1.21 -15.25
C TYR A 112 -1.70 -1.72 -14.60
N VAL A 113 -2.68 -2.03 -15.44
CA VAL A 113 -3.91 -2.72 -15.03
C VAL A 113 -3.80 -4.17 -15.45
N GLU A 114 -4.18 -5.06 -14.54
CA GLU A 114 -4.19 -6.48 -14.81
C GLU A 114 -5.54 -7.09 -14.47
N VAL A 115 -5.87 -8.18 -15.15
CA VAL A 115 -7.07 -8.95 -14.84
C VAL A 115 -6.89 -9.71 -13.53
N SER A 116 -8.01 -10.05 -12.89
CA SER A 116 -8.02 -10.70 -11.60
C SER A 116 -7.58 -12.17 -11.68
N ASP A 117 -6.29 -12.37 -11.68
CA ASP A 117 -5.69 -13.66 -11.40
C ASP A 117 -4.69 -13.42 -10.27
N TRP A 118 -5.11 -13.79 -9.11
CA TRP A 118 -4.52 -13.23 -7.90
C TRP A 118 -3.43 -14.03 -7.27
N ASN A 119 -2.60 -14.61 -8.05
CA ASN A 119 -1.41 -15.23 -7.53
C ASN A 119 -0.19 -14.29 -7.59
N TYR A 120 -0.43 -13.01 -7.38
CA TYR A 120 0.61 -11.99 -7.50
C TYR A 120 1.81 -12.22 -6.63
N TYR A 121 1.59 -12.65 -5.40
CA TYR A 121 2.70 -12.87 -4.50
C TYR A 121 3.68 -13.88 -5.09
N ASN A 122 3.17 -14.93 -5.67
CA ASN A 122 3.99 -15.97 -6.30
C ASN A 122 4.56 -15.52 -7.64
N LYS A 123 3.78 -14.85 -8.48
CA LYS A 123 4.22 -14.36 -9.79
C LYS A 123 5.36 -13.36 -9.69
N MET A 124 5.35 -12.53 -8.66
CA MET A 124 6.36 -11.49 -8.46
C MET A 124 7.50 -11.94 -7.56
N LYS A 125 7.55 -13.19 -7.22
CA LYS A 125 8.64 -13.76 -6.43
C LYS A 125 9.90 -13.83 -7.29
N LEU A 126 10.92 -13.18 -6.85
CA LEU A 126 12.22 -13.20 -7.49
C LEU A 126 13.05 -14.39 -7.02
#